data_7fe9fc3d898367796ab29ef021403204
#
_entry.id   7fe9fc3d898367796ab29ef021403204
#
_cell.length_a   1.000
_cell.length_b   1.000
_cell.length_c   1.000
_cell.angle_alpha   90.00
_cell.angle_beta   90.00
_cell.angle_gamma   90.00
#
_symmetry.space_group_name_H-M   'P 1'
#
loop_
_entity.id
_entity.type
_entity.pdbx_description
1 polymer ?
#
loop_
_entity_poly.entity_id
_entity_poly.type
_entity_poly.pdbx_seq_one_letter_code
_entity_poly.pdbx_strand_id
1 'polypeptide(L)'
;NLPQIEDNLVIEGAGGVYVPINDHGFTYLDVFKKLKLPVIIVSRHYLGSINHSLLTINALKSSGLEIKGIVFVGDENLETERIITSISGCSFICRIPIAKELNNSFIAEEAKKFKVAYERINKER
;
A
#
# COMPACT_ATOMS: atom_id res chain seq x y z
N ASN A 1 11.17 12.59 -15.02
CA ASN A 1 11.56 11.31 -15.62
C ASN A 1 11.95 10.36 -14.50
N LEU A 2 11.50 9.10 -14.57
CA LEU A 2 12.01 8.05 -13.70
C LEU A 2 13.46 7.73 -14.06
N PRO A 3 14.31 7.38 -13.07
CA PRO A 3 15.64 6.89 -13.36
C PRO A 3 15.56 5.63 -14.24
N GLN A 4 16.46 5.51 -15.21
CA GLN A 4 16.65 4.25 -15.91
C GLN A 4 17.45 3.32 -14.99
N ILE A 5 16.80 2.25 -14.55
CA ILE A 5 17.41 1.23 -13.69
C ILE A 5 17.17 -0.14 -14.33
N GLU A 6 18.16 -1.00 -14.21
CA GLU A 6 18.08 -2.39 -14.71
C GLU A 6 17.35 -3.31 -13.74
N ASP A 7 17.16 -2.89 -12.49
CA ASP A 7 16.53 -3.64 -11.41
C ASP A 7 15.09 -3.20 -11.11
N ASN A 8 14.45 -3.88 -10.15
CA ASN A 8 13.13 -3.52 -9.68
C ASN A 8 13.13 -2.16 -8.96
N LEU A 9 12.14 -1.33 -9.26
CA LEU A 9 11.94 -0.03 -8.62
C LEU A 9 10.70 -0.05 -7.76
N VAL A 10 10.83 0.37 -6.51
CA VAL A 10 9.73 0.68 -5.63
C VAL A 10 9.68 2.20 -5.41
N ILE A 11 8.51 2.79 -5.63
CA ILE A 11 8.30 4.23 -5.47
C ILE A 11 7.34 4.43 -4.31
N GLU A 12 7.77 5.17 -3.29
CA GLU A 12 6.95 5.52 -2.14
C GLU A 12 6.54 6.99 -2.18
N GLY A 13 5.27 7.29 -1.91
CA GLY A 13 4.78 8.62 -1.61
C GLY A 13 4.88 8.94 -0.11
N ALA A 14 4.65 10.17 0.26
CA ALA A 14 4.65 10.60 1.66
C ALA A 14 3.32 11.23 2.08
N GLY A 15 2.77 10.79 3.21
CA GLY A 15 1.60 11.41 3.86
C GLY A 15 0.23 11.05 3.27
N GLY A 16 0.17 10.45 2.09
CA GLY A 16 -1.07 10.04 1.44
C GLY A 16 -1.23 10.60 0.03
N VAL A 17 -2.20 10.05 -0.72
CA VAL A 17 -2.31 10.28 -2.18
C VAL A 17 -2.67 11.72 -2.56
N TYR A 18 -3.36 12.45 -1.70
CA TYR A 18 -3.74 13.85 -1.96
C TYR A 18 -2.74 14.88 -1.43
N VAL A 19 -1.62 14.45 -0.86
CA VAL A 19 -0.59 15.40 -0.42
C VAL A 19 0.02 16.08 -1.65
N PRO A 20 0.03 17.43 -1.70
CA PRO A 20 0.62 18.17 -2.81
C PRO A 20 2.15 18.08 -2.76
N ILE A 21 2.76 17.95 -3.92
CA ILE A 21 4.22 17.94 -4.09
C ILE A 21 4.76 19.26 -4.64
N ASN A 22 3.88 20.19 -4.91
CA ASN A 22 4.22 21.56 -5.30
C ASN A 22 3.10 22.55 -4.94
N ASP A 23 3.38 23.85 -5.04
CA ASP A 23 2.46 24.94 -4.72
C ASP A 23 1.29 25.09 -5.70
N HIS A 24 1.31 24.37 -6.83
CA HIS A 24 0.24 24.36 -7.83
C HIS A 24 -0.78 23.24 -7.61
N GLY A 25 -0.69 22.53 -6.47
CA GLY A 25 -1.63 21.47 -6.10
C GLY A 25 -1.46 20.16 -6.86
N PHE A 26 -0.31 19.94 -7.50
CA PHE A 26 0.03 18.64 -8.10
C PHE A 26 0.34 17.64 -6.99
N THR A 27 -0.42 16.55 -6.90
CA THR A 27 -0.42 15.60 -5.79
C THR A 27 0.33 14.30 -6.12
N TYR A 28 0.57 13.46 -5.10
CA TYR A 28 1.06 12.10 -5.34
C TYR A 28 0.11 11.28 -6.22
N LEU A 29 -1.20 11.47 -6.11
CA LEU A 29 -2.17 10.81 -7.00
C LEU A 29 -1.90 11.16 -8.47
N ASP A 30 -1.57 12.42 -8.76
CA ASP A 30 -1.24 12.84 -10.13
C ASP A 30 0.07 12.21 -10.63
N VAL A 31 1.05 12.02 -9.75
CA VAL A 31 2.26 11.25 -10.05
C VAL A 31 1.89 9.82 -10.42
N PHE A 32 1.11 9.14 -9.57
CA PHE A 32 0.72 7.75 -9.80
C PHE A 32 -0.08 7.58 -11.10
N LYS A 33 -0.99 8.51 -11.39
CA LYS A 33 -1.72 8.54 -12.68
C LYS A 33 -0.79 8.67 -13.89
N LYS A 34 0.26 9.48 -13.78
CA LYS A 34 1.26 9.62 -14.84
C LYS A 34 2.12 8.38 -15.01
N LEU A 35 2.50 7.74 -13.91
CA LEU A 35 3.35 6.55 -13.93
C LEU A 35 2.59 5.30 -14.36
N LYS A 36 1.29 5.22 -14.06
CA LYS A 36 0.42 4.06 -14.34
C LYS A 36 0.98 2.73 -13.83
N LEU A 37 1.68 2.78 -12.71
CA LEU A 37 2.24 1.60 -12.06
C LEU A 37 1.20 0.97 -11.12
N PRO A 38 1.24 -0.36 -10.92
CA PRO A 38 0.40 -1.02 -9.93
C PRO A 38 0.78 -0.54 -8.52
N VAL A 39 -0.24 -0.38 -7.66
CA VAL A 39 -0.11 0.18 -6.32
C VAL A 39 -0.33 -0.89 -5.26
N ILE A 40 0.54 -0.93 -4.26
CA ILE A 40 0.31 -1.64 -3.00
C ILE A 40 -0.01 -0.58 -1.95
N ILE A 41 -1.12 -0.75 -1.24
CA ILE A 41 -1.52 0.15 -0.17
C ILE A 41 -0.93 -0.36 1.14
N VAL A 42 -0.28 0.52 1.89
CA VAL A 42 0.18 0.25 3.25
C VAL A 42 -0.71 1.01 4.23
N SER A 43 -1.46 0.30 5.04
CA SER A 43 -2.43 0.85 6.00
C SER A 43 -2.01 0.52 7.44
N ARG A 44 -1.61 1.55 8.19
CA ARG A 44 -1.33 1.38 9.62
C ARG A 44 -2.63 1.41 10.42
N HIS A 45 -2.70 0.58 11.47
CA HIS A 45 -3.82 0.60 12.41
C HIS A 45 -3.75 1.80 13.36
N TYR A 46 -4.78 2.63 13.36
CA TYR A 46 -5.03 3.75 14.28
C TYR A 46 -6.49 4.20 14.17
N LEU A 47 -6.95 5.04 15.08
CA LEU A 47 -8.29 5.59 15.03
C LEU A 47 -8.49 6.43 13.77
N GLY A 48 -9.41 6.02 12.89
CA GLY A 48 -9.65 6.64 11.59
C GLY A 48 -9.04 5.89 10.40
N SER A 49 -8.27 4.82 10.63
CA SER A 49 -7.59 4.08 9.55
C SER A 49 -8.57 3.44 8.55
N ILE A 50 -9.75 3.01 8.98
CA ILE A 50 -10.80 2.49 8.08
C ILE A 50 -11.18 3.57 7.06
N ASN A 51 -11.54 4.76 7.55
CA ASN A 51 -11.92 5.87 6.69
C ASN A 51 -10.80 6.28 5.73
N HIS A 52 -9.58 6.47 6.24
CA HIS A 52 -8.44 6.88 5.42
C HIS A 52 -8.06 5.83 4.38
N SER A 53 -8.11 4.55 4.72
CA SER A 53 -7.83 3.47 3.78
C SER A 53 -8.89 3.41 2.68
N LEU A 54 -10.17 3.48 3.02
CA LEU A 54 -11.26 3.47 2.03
C LEU A 54 -11.24 4.69 1.12
N LEU A 55 -10.93 5.89 1.64
CA LEU A 55 -10.77 7.10 0.83
C LEU A 55 -9.60 6.97 -0.15
N THR A 56 -8.45 6.45 0.31
CA THR A 56 -7.29 6.20 -0.53
C THR A 56 -7.60 5.19 -1.63
N ILE A 57 -8.24 4.07 -1.28
CA ILE A 57 -8.65 3.04 -2.25
C ILE A 57 -9.60 3.63 -3.30
N ASN A 58 -10.60 4.39 -2.86
CA ASN A 58 -11.56 5.01 -3.76
C ASN A 58 -10.88 5.99 -4.72
N ALA A 59 -9.97 6.83 -4.24
CA ALA A 59 -9.20 7.74 -5.06
C ALA A 59 -8.39 7.04 -6.15
N LEU A 60 -7.69 5.96 -5.77
CA LEU A 60 -6.89 5.15 -6.70
C LEU A 60 -7.76 4.46 -7.76
N LYS A 61 -8.86 3.80 -7.34
CA LYS A 61 -9.80 3.12 -8.24
C LYS A 61 -10.48 4.09 -9.20
N SER A 62 -10.97 5.24 -8.70
CA SER A 62 -11.61 6.27 -9.51
C SER A 62 -10.63 6.90 -10.52
N SER A 63 -9.34 6.80 -10.26
CA SER A 63 -8.28 7.23 -11.17
C SER A 63 -7.82 6.15 -12.15
N GLY A 64 -8.46 4.98 -12.15
CA GLY A 64 -8.13 3.87 -13.04
C GLY A 64 -6.79 3.18 -12.72
N LEU A 65 -6.32 3.32 -11.49
CA LEU A 65 -5.07 2.69 -11.05
C LEU A 65 -5.30 1.27 -10.55
N GLU A 66 -4.42 0.35 -10.93
CA GLU A 66 -4.45 -1.02 -10.45
C GLU A 66 -3.96 -1.08 -9.00
N ILE A 67 -4.77 -1.67 -8.12
CA ILE A 67 -4.37 -1.97 -6.73
C ILE A 67 -4.05 -3.46 -6.62
N LYS A 68 -2.80 -3.78 -6.33
CA LYS A 68 -2.35 -5.17 -6.13
C LYS A 68 -2.87 -5.77 -4.84
N GLY A 69 -3.03 -4.96 -3.81
CA GLY A 69 -3.55 -5.37 -2.52
C GLY A 69 -3.17 -4.42 -1.40
N ILE A 70 -3.48 -4.84 -0.17
CA ILE A 70 -3.26 -4.06 1.05
C ILE A 70 -2.32 -4.84 1.98
N VAL A 71 -1.33 -4.14 2.50
CA VAL A 71 -0.50 -4.54 3.64
C VAL A 71 -0.95 -3.75 4.86
N PHE A 72 -1.29 -4.42 5.93
CA PHE A 72 -1.58 -3.76 7.21
C PHE A 72 -0.34 -3.68 8.07
N VAL A 73 -0.21 -2.61 8.85
CA VAL A 73 0.92 -2.41 9.78
C VAL A 73 0.38 -2.15 11.18
N GLY A 74 0.85 -2.90 12.14
CA GLY A 74 0.45 -2.79 13.54
C GLY A 74 0.05 -4.12 14.17
N ASP A 75 -0.52 -4.04 15.36
CA ASP A 75 -1.07 -5.20 16.05
C ASP A 75 -2.28 -5.75 15.30
N GLU A 76 -2.59 -7.02 15.56
CA GLU A 76 -3.73 -7.67 14.92
C GLU A 76 -5.05 -6.93 15.21
N ASN A 77 -5.77 -6.60 14.15
CA ASN A 77 -7.11 -6.02 14.20
C ASN A 77 -7.96 -6.61 13.06
N LEU A 78 -8.40 -7.84 13.27
CA LEU A 78 -9.13 -8.61 12.26
C LEU A 78 -10.40 -7.91 11.77
N GLU A 79 -11.11 -7.22 12.65
CA GLU A 79 -12.34 -6.51 12.27
C GLU A 79 -12.05 -5.32 11.35
N THR A 80 -11.05 -4.51 11.67
CA THR A 80 -10.63 -3.40 10.80
C THR A 80 -10.16 -3.90 9.45
N GLU A 81 -9.33 -4.92 9.41
CA GLU A 81 -8.80 -5.52 8.18
C GLU A 81 -9.93 -6.12 7.32
N ARG A 82 -10.84 -6.86 7.96
CA ARG A 82 -12.01 -7.46 7.31
C ARG A 82 -12.93 -6.39 6.71
N ILE A 83 -13.24 -5.33 7.46
CA ILE A 83 -14.10 -4.24 6.99
C ILE A 83 -13.48 -3.56 5.76
N ILE A 84 -12.20 -3.19 5.85
CA ILE A 84 -11.52 -2.51 4.73
C ILE A 84 -11.49 -3.40 3.49
N THR A 85 -11.11 -4.65 3.62
CA THR A 85 -11.00 -5.57 2.48
C THR A 85 -12.36 -5.93 1.88
N SER A 86 -13.38 -6.18 2.72
CA SER A 86 -14.72 -6.54 2.23
C SER A 86 -15.43 -5.38 1.54
N ILE A 87 -15.35 -4.15 2.07
CA ILE A 87 -15.96 -2.97 1.44
C ILE A 87 -15.23 -2.61 0.15
N SER A 88 -13.92 -2.66 0.17
CA SER A 88 -13.10 -2.26 -0.98
C SER A 88 -12.95 -3.32 -2.04
N GLY A 89 -13.13 -4.59 -1.71
CA GLY A 89 -12.79 -5.72 -2.58
C GLY A 89 -11.29 -5.87 -2.87
N CYS A 90 -10.43 -5.17 -2.12
CA CYS A 90 -8.98 -5.29 -2.28
C CYS A 90 -8.46 -6.54 -1.57
N SER A 91 -7.49 -7.22 -2.19
CA SER A 91 -6.84 -8.39 -1.61
C SER A 91 -6.01 -8.02 -0.39
N PHE A 92 -6.16 -8.79 0.69
CA PHE A 92 -5.24 -8.76 1.83
C PHE A 92 -3.93 -9.45 1.44
N ILE A 93 -2.81 -8.75 1.56
CA ILE A 93 -1.48 -9.33 1.30
C ILE A 93 -0.96 -9.95 2.58
N CYS A 94 -0.59 -9.13 3.54
CA CYS A 94 -0.07 -9.57 4.84
C CYS A 94 -0.23 -8.46 5.88
N ARG A 95 0.07 -8.80 7.13
CA ARG A 95 0.25 -7.85 8.23
C ARG A 95 1.71 -7.86 8.66
N ILE A 96 2.26 -6.67 8.83
CA ILE A 96 3.62 -6.45 9.36
C ILE A 96 3.50 -5.84 10.75
N PRO A 97 4.01 -6.47 11.79
CA PRO A 97 3.97 -5.92 13.15
C PRO A 97 4.87 -4.69 13.26
N ILE A 98 4.61 -3.83 14.25
CA ILE A 98 5.54 -2.75 14.58
C ILE A 98 6.78 -3.36 15.24
N ALA A 99 7.93 -3.17 14.62
CA ALA A 99 9.19 -3.66 15.15
C ALA A 99 9.52 -2.97 16.47
N LYS A 100 9.94 -3.73 17.48
CA LYS A 100 10.56 -3.17 18.68
C LYS A 100 11.91 -2.52 18.34
N GLU A 101 12.63 -3.15 17.44
CA GLU A 101 13.88 -2.68 16.87
C GLU A 101 13.89 -2.99 15.37
N LEU A 102 14.09 -1.97 14.56
CA LEU A 102 14.16 -2.11 13.11
C LEU A 102 15.59 -2.50 12.72
N ASN A 103 15.79 -3.78 12.42
CA ASN A 103 17.08 -4.35 12.03
C ASN A 103 16.94 -5.26 10.80
N ASN A 104 18.07 -5.65 10.23
CA ASN A 104 18.11 -6.46 9.01
C ASN A 104 17.42 -7.83 9.17
N SER A 105 17.45 -8.43 10.36
CA SER A 105 16.81 -9.72 10.62
C SER A 105 15.29 -9.59 10.54
N PHE A 106 14.72 -8.57 11.19
CA PHE A 106 13.29 -8.28 11.13
C PHE A 106 12.84 -8.01 9.69
N ILE A 107 13.59 -7.15 8.96
CA ILE A 107 13.27 -6.84 7.57
C ILE A 107 13.30 -8.09 6.70
N ALA A 108 14.31 -8.93 6.84
CA ALA A 108 14.43 -10.15 6.05
C ALA A 108 13.31 -11.17 6.35
N GLU A 109 12.87 -11.28 7.60
CA GLU A 109 11.76 -12.14 8.00
C GLU A 109 10.43 -11.67 7.41
N GLU A 110 10.11 -10.38 7.58
CA GLU A 110 8.87 -9.82 7.05
C GLU A 110 8.85 -9.79 5.52
N ALA A 111 9.99 -9.57 4.87
CA ALA A 111 10.12 -9.67 3.41
C ALA A 111 9.81 -11.08 2.89
N LYS A 112 10.25 -12.14 3.60
CA LYS A 112 9.90 -13.53 3.24
C LYS A 112 8.40 -13.79 3.35
N LYS A 113 7.77 -13.34 4.44
CA LYS A 113 6.31 -13.46 4.64
C LYS A 113 5.55 -12.72 3.55
N PHE A 114 5.95 -11.47 3.26
CA PHE A 114 5.37 -10.68 2.19
C PHE A 114 5.49 -11.39 0.84
N LYS A 115 6.67 -11.89 0.48
CA LYS A 115 6.91 -12.57 -0.80
C LYS A 115 5.94 -13.73 -0.99
N VAL A 116 5.82 -14.63 -0.01
CA VAL A 116 4.93 -15.79 -0.07
C VAL A 116 3.47 -15.36 -0.25
N ALA A 117 3.03 -14.38 0.52
CA ALA A 117 1.66 -13.87 0.46
C ALA A 117 1.36 -13.18 -0.89
N TYR A 118 2.30 -12.38 -1.38
CA TYR A 118 2.16 -11.66 -2.65
C TYR A 118 2.13 -12.61 -3.85
N GLU A 119 2.98 -13.62 -3.87
CA GLU A 119 2.98 -14.64 -4.91
C GLU A 119 1.67 -15.44 -4.95
N ARG A 120 1.06 -15.71 -3.79
CA ARG A 120 -0.24 -16.38 -3.70
C ARG A 120 -1.34 -15.57 -4.38
N ILE A 121 -1.50 -14.31 -4.05
CA ILE A 121 -2.57 -13.48 -4.62
C ILE A 121 -2.39 -13.23 -6.13
N ASN A 122 -1.17 -13.29 -6.65
CA ASN A 122 -0.92 -13.17 -8.08
C ASN A 122 -1.24 -14.45 -8.87
N LYS A 123 -1.26 -15.63 -8.21
CA LYS A 123 -1.64 -16.89 -8.83
C LYS A 123 -3.17 -17.11 -8.86
N GLU A 124 -3.89 -16.43 -7.98
CA GLU A 124 -5.36 -16.51 -7.86
C GLU A 124 -6.09 -15.52 -8.79
N ARG A 125 -5.36 -14.68 -9.50
CA ARG A 125 -5.87 -13.74 -10.52
C ARG A 125 -5.70 -14.28 -11.92
#